data_dbb329876ae5da2059e97a150b173fe6
#
_entry.id   dbb329876ae5da2059e97a150b173fe6
#
_cell.length_a   1.000
_cell.length_b   1.000
_cell.length_c   1.000
_cell.angle_alpha   90.00
_cell.angle_beta   90.00
_cell.angle_gamma   90.00
#
_symmetry.space_group_name_H-M   'P 1'
#
loop_
_entity.id
_entity.type
_entity.pdbx_description
1 polymer ?
#
loop_
_entity_poly.entity_id
_entity_poly.type
_entity_poly.pdbx_seq_one_letter_code
_entity_poly.pdbx_strand_id
1 'polypeptide(L)'
;QNRILVHDDGTISAVWTMSQEYNNSWSDRGTGYNYFDGTSWGAQPTDRLETSRGGWPSIIALGNGTEASITHNTQNSYINNAYRPTVGTGSWFNSPVTSNYLIWNRSASGGLDGNTIHMVGLTEPAGGTWTGTLFNGLSGALLYYRSQDAGDSWDIIDMQLPGMDTSMTMGMNGDVYSIAAQGETVVVAYFDDWGDSYIVKSTDNGDTWTKTT
;
A
#
# COMPACT_ATOMS: atom_id res chain seq x y z
N GLN A 1 -7.22 -3.07 1.16
CA GLN A 1 -6.46 -1.97 1.82
C GLN A 1 -6.77 -1.98 3.30
N ASN A 2 -5.72 -1.93 4.13
CA ASN A 2 -5.88 -1.79 5.57
C ASN A 2 -6.29 -0.34 5.86
N ARG A 3 -7.52 -0.15 6.29
CA ARG A 3 -8.08 1.17 6.62
C ARG A 3 -8.20 1.40 8.11
N ILE A 4 -8.17 0.32 8.87
CA ILE A 4 -8.34 0.31 10.32
C ILE A 4 -7.31 -0.66 10.90
N LEU A 5 -6.60 -0.21 11.93
CA LEU A 5 -5.74 -1.03 12.78
C LEU A 5 -6.29 -0.98 14.21
N VAL A 6 -6.51 -2.14 14.78
CA VAL A 6 -6.79 -2.30 16.22
C VAL A 6 -5.47 -2.73 16.87
N HIS A 7 -4.99 -1.94 17.81
CA HIS A 7 -3.76 -2.20 18.54
C HIS A 7 -4.03 -3.08 19.79
N ASP A 8 -3.01 -3.77 20.28
CA ASP A 8 -3.13 -4.70 21.41
C ASP A 8 -3.63 -4.05 22.71
N ASP A 9 -3.41 -2.75 22.86
CA ASP A 9 -3.90 -1.95 23.99
C ASP A 9 -5.35 -1.47 23.84
N GLY A 10 -6.03 -1.86 22.75
CA GLY A 10 -7.42 -1.50 22.44
C GLY A 10 -7.58 -0.13 21.78
N THR A 11 -6.50 0.57 21.49
CA THR A 11 -6.55 1.81 20.68
C THR A 11 -6.76 1.49 19.20
N ILE A 12 -7.19 2.46 18.38
CA ILE A 12 -7.52 2.22 16.97
C ILE A 12 -6.99 3.37 16.11
N SER A 13 -6.29 3.02 15.05
CA SER A 13 -5.93 3.95 13.98
C SER A 13 -6.84 3.74 12.77
N ALA A 14 -7.33 4.83 12.18
CA ALA A 14 -8.18 4.79 10.99
C ALA A 14 -7.70 5.78 9.92
N VAL A 15 -7.72 5.33 8.67
CA VAL A 15 -7.39 6.15 7.50
C VAL A 15 -8.47 6.05 6.43
N TRP A 16 -8.64 7.12 5.67
CA TRP A 16 -9.55 7.16 4.52
C TRP A 16 -9.08 8.18 3.49
N THR A 17 -9.56 8.05 2.27
CA THR A 17 -9.37 9.11 1.28
C THR A 17 -10.27 10.28 1.62
N MET A 18 -9.71 11.46 1.79
CA MET A 18 -10.45 12.69 2.10
C MET A 18 -10.12 13.82 1.14
N SER A 19 -11.01 14.79 1.07
CA SER A 19 -10.82 16.12 0.50
C SER A 19 -11.71 17.09 1.25
N GLN A 20 -11.26 18.31 1.47
CA GLN A 20 -12.04 19.42 2.03
C GLN A 20 -12.79 20.18 0.91
N GLU A 21 -12.25 20.12 -0.32
CA GLU A 21 -12.88 20.75 -1.46
C GLU A 21 -14.10 19.96 -1.95
N TYR A 22 -15.23 20.62 -2.06
CA TYR A 22 -16.42 20.08 -2.70
C TYR A 22 -16.49 20.47 -4.17
N ASN A 23 -15.53 19.95 -4.96
CA ASN A 23 -15.46 20.18 -6.41
C ASN A 23 -14.91 18.93 -7.13
N ASN A 24 -15.06 18.87 -8.44
CA ASN A 24 -14.68 17.69 -9.23
C ASN A 24 -13.16 17.51 -9.41
N SER A 25 -12.34 18.49 -9.07
CA SER A 25 -10.88 18.38 -9.18
C SER A 25 -10.25 17.69 -7.98
N TRP A 26 -10.83 17.87 -6.78
CA TRP A 26 -10.32 17.30 -5.53
C TRP A 26 -8.82 17.53 -5.38
N SER A 27 -8.37 18.78 -5.56
CA SER A 27 -6.93 19.12 -5.63
C SER A 27 -6.22 18.90 -4.29
N ASP A 28 -6.93 19.01 -3.18
CA ASP A 28 -6.48 18.76 -1.82
C ASP A 28 -6.60 17.28 -1.39
N ARG A 29 -7.06 16.38 -2.27
CA ARG A 29 -7.29 14.99 -1.94
C ARG A 29 -6.04 14.31 -1.38
N GLY A 30 -6.21 13.51 -0.33
CA GLY A 30 -5.17 12.72 0.29
C GLY A 30 -5.71 11.83 1.40
N THR A 31 -4.88 11.49 2.38
CA THR A 31 -5.24 10.64 3.52
C THR A 31 -5.76 11.47 4.69
N GLY A 32 -7.01 11.24 5.05
CA GLY A 32 -7.52 11.58 6.38
C GLY A 32 -7.10 10.52 7.40
N TYR A 33 -6.75 10.94 8.58
CA TYR A 33 -6.36 10.08 9.69
C TYR A 33 -7.12 10.45 10.96
N ASN A 34 -7.52 9.46 11.75
CA ASN A 34 -7.97 9.66 13.12
C ASN A 34 -7.52 8.52 14.01
N TYR A 35 -7.47 8.78 15.30
CA TYR A 35 -7.03 7.85 16.32
C TYR A 35 -8.03 7.81 17.48
N PHE A 36 -8.39 6.58 17.89
CA PHE A 36 -9.18 6.31 19.09
C PHE A 36 -8.23 5.92 20.21
N ASP A 37 -8.24 6.67 21.29
CA ASP A 37 -7.32 6.53 22.43
C ASP A 37 -7.76 5.48 23.49
N GLY A 38 -8.78 4.67 23.14
CA GLY A 38 -9.43 3.74 24.06
C GLY A 38 -10.68 4.32 24.74
N THR A 39 -10.92 5.64 24.61
CA THR A 39 -12.04 6.34 25.22
C THR A 39 -12.80 7.19 24.19
N SER A 40 -12.07 7.91 23.34
CA SER A 40 -12.64 8.86 22.37
C SER A 40 -11.81 8.90 21.08
N TRP A 41 -12.48 9.28 20.01
CA TRP A 41 -11.80 9.64 18.76
C TRP A 41 -11.21 11.05 18.88
N GLY A 42 -10.06 11.25 18.24
CA GLY A 42 -9.45 12.56 18.07
C GLY A 42 -10.31 13.53 17.26
N ALA A 43 -9.85 14.77 17.13
CA ALA A 43 -10.53 15.79 16.31
C ALA A 43 -10.56 15.35 14.82
N GLN A 44 -11.59 15.82 14.10
CA GLN A 44 -11.67 15.62 12.66
C GLN A 44 -10.43 16.22 11.97
N PRO A 45 -9.74 15.47 11.08
CA PRO A 45 -8.60 16.02 10.36
C PRO A 45 -9.04 17.15 9.42
N THR A 46 -8.23 18.19 9.36
CA THR A 46 -8.41 19.35 8.47
C THR A 46 -7.49 19.30 7.27
N ASP A 47 -6.45 18.48 7.32
CA ASP A 47 -5.45 18.34 6.26
C ASP A 47 -5.13 16.87 5.99
N ARG A 48 -4.61 16.58 4.80
CA ARG A 48 -4.09 15.27 4.45
C ARG A 48 -2.72 15.04 5.10
N LEU A 49 -2.35 13.78 5.29
CA LEU A 49 -1.04 13.40 5.83
C LEU A 49 0.10 13.69 4.85
N GLU A 50 -0.15 13.53 3.56
CA GLU A 50 0.85 13.66 2.50
C GLU A 50 1.05 15.12 2.09
N THR A 51 2.26 15.43 1.62
CA THR A 51 2.56 16.75 1.05
C THR A 51 2.02 16.94 -0.37
N SER A 52 1.65 15.85 -1.05
CA SER A 52 1.12 15.83 -2.42
C SER A 52 -0.24 15.16 -2.51
N ARG A 53 -0.95 15.36 -3.63
CA ARG A 53 -2.25 14.75 -3.87
C ARG A 53 -2.14 13.23 -3.96
N GLY A 54 -2.94 12.52 -3.16
CA GLY A 54 -2.94 11.07 -3.07
C GLY A 54 -4.34 10.48 -2.92
N GLY A 55 -4.38 9.21 -2.55
CA GLY A 55 -5.63 8.51 -2.24
C GLY A 55 -5.40 7.01 -2.02
N TRP A 56 -6.46 6.33 -1.63
CA TRP A 56 -6.43 4.89 -1.34
C TRP A 56 -5.33 4.50 -0.33
N PRO A 57 -5.35 5.08 0.89
CA PRO A 57 -4.35 4.79 1.92
C PRO A 57 -4.42 3.34 2.41
N SER A 58 -3.26 2.80 2.77
CA SER A 58 -3.11 1.56 3.50
C SER A 58 -2.28 1.85 4.74
N ILE A 59 -2.84 1.62 5.94
CA ILE A 59 -2.17 1.90 7.21
C ILE A 59 -1.55 0.62 7.77
N ILE A 60 -0.35 0.73 8.33
CA ILE A 60 0.36 -0.34 9.02
C ILE A 60 1.02 0.20 10.29
N ALA A 61 1.17 -0.67 11.29
CA ALA A 61 2.01 -0.44 12.45
C ALA A 61 3.23 -1.37 12.38
N LEU A 62 4.40 -0.84 12.73
CA LEU A 62 5.67 -1.56 12.69
C LEU A 62 6.10 -1.95 14.10
N GLY A 63 6.96 -2.97 14.20
CA GLY A 63 7.41 -3.52 15.47
C GLY A 63 8.19 -2.54 16.36
N ASN A 64 8.83 -1.53 15.77
CA ASN A 64 9.50 -0.45 16.49
C ASN A 64 8.55 0.67 16.98
N GLY A 65 7.23 0.52 16.81
CA GLY A 65 6.23 1.49 17.18
C GLY A 65 5.91 2.56 16.13
N THR A 66 6.60 2.54 14.99
CA THR A 66 6.30 3.43 13.87
C THR A 66 4.93 3.09 13.28
N GLU A 67 4.17 4.11 12.96
CA GLU A 67 2.92 4.01 12.21
C GLU A 67 3.12 4.62 10.81
N ALA A 68 2.74 3.91 9.77
CA ALA A 68 2.90 4.36 8.39
C ALA A 68 1.60 4.24 7.59
N SER A 69 1.33 5.26 6.80
CA SER A 69 0.24 5.28 5.81
C SER A 69 0.83 5.39 4.41
N ILE A 70 0.62 4.36 3.60
CA ILE A 70 1.12 4.29 2.24
C ILE A 70 -0.01 4.57 1.26
N THR A 71 0.21 5.51 0.35
CA THR A 71 -0.84 6.09 -0.49
C THR A 71 -0.34 6.27 -1.91
N HIS A 72 -1.12 5.89 -2.91
CA HIS A 72 -0.74 6.17 -4.28
C HIS A 72 -0.75 7.69 -4.59
N ASN A 73 0.21 8.11 -5.37
CA ASN A 73 0.28 9.47 -5.91
C ASN A 73 -0.26 9.47 -7.35
N THR A 74 -1.23 10.34 -7.63
CA THR A 74 -1.86 10.42 -8.95
C THR A 74 -1.24 11.48 -9.86
N GLN A 75 -0.10 12.06 -9.49
CA GLN A 75 0.54 13.16 -10.20
C GLN A 75 2.00 12.87 -10.55
N ASN A 76 2.63 11.93 -9.89
CA ASN A 76 4.06 11.63 -10.00
C ASN A 76 4.32 10.13 -9.93
N SER A 77 5.47 9.72 -10.49
CA SER A 77 5.91 8.31 -10.48
C SER A 77 6.55 7.95 -9.13
N TYR A 78 5.79 8.05 -8.05
CA TYR A 78 6.19 7.56 -6.73
C TYR A 78 4.95 7.28 -5.86
N ILE A 79 5.17 6.49 -4.81
CA ILE A 79 4.21 6.23 -3.74
C ILE A 79 4.49 7.20 -2.59
N ASN A 80 3.46 7.81 -2.04
CA ASN A 80 3.58 8.55 -0.79
C ASN A 80 3.69 7.57 0.37
N ASN A 81 4.72 7.73 1.19
CA ASN A 81 4.87 7.09 2.49
C ASN A 81 4.85 8.19 3.56
N ALA A 82 3.73 8.32 4.27
CA ALA A 82 3.62 9.19 5.43
C ALA A 82 3.79 8.32 6.69
N TYR A 83 4.72 8.67 7.56
CA TYR A 83 5.00 7.90 8.76
C TYR A 83 5.23 8.78 9.99
N ARG A 84 5.08 8.20 11.16
CA ARG A 84 5.45 8.80 12.44
C ARG A 84 6.03 7.76 13.40
N PRO A 85 6.97 8.15 14.29
CA PRO A 85 7.70 7.22 15.14
C PRO A 85 6.86 6.52 16.22
N THR A 86 5.68 7.05 16.53
CA THR A 86 4.83 6.53 17.61
C THR A 86 3.37 6.49 17.17
N VAL A 87 2.73 5.34 17.32
CA VAL A 87 1.29 5.17 17.06
C VAL A 87 0.47 6.21 17.83
N GLY A 88 -0.51 6.79 17.19
CA GLY A 88 -1.49 7.69 17.79
C GLY A 88 -0.98 9.10 18.09
N THR A 89 0.34 9.39 18.05
CA THR A 89 0.88 10.67 18.49
C THR A 89 2.08 11.14 17.68
N GLY A 90 2.36 12.44 17.72
CA GLY A 90 3.49 13.08 17.05
C GLY A 90 3.18 13.54 15.63
N SER A 91 4.17 14.21 15.04
CA SER A 91 4.08 14.75 13.67
C SER A 91 4.30 13.65 12.63
N TRP A 92 3.63 13.79 11.50
CA TRP A 92 3.84 12.95 10.33
C TRP A 92 5.02 13.47 9.50
N PHE A 93 5.87 12.56 9.06
CA PHE A 93 6.94 12.78 8.11
C PHE A 93 6.56 12.15 6.77
N ASN A 94 7.18 12.61 5.68
CA ASN A 94 6.93 12.08 4.35
C ASN A 94 8.23 11.60 3.72
N SER A 95 8.25 10.35 3.26
CA SER A 95 9.36 9.73 2.54
C SER A 95 8.79 9.06 1.28
N PRO A 96 8.73 9.77 0.14
CA PRO A 96 8.17 9.20 -1.09
C PRO A 96 9.07 8.08 -1.61
N VAL A 97 8.43 7.02 -2.10
CA VAL A 97 9.11 5.86 -2.71
C VAL A 97 9.08 6.02 -4.22
N THR A 98 10.24 6.11 -4.86
CA THR A 98 10.33 6.10 -6.32
C THR A 98 9.83 4.77 -6.87
N SER A 99 8.91 4.80 -7.80
CA SER A 99 8.28 3.60 -8.38
C SER A 99 7.84 3.86 -9.81
N ASN A 100 7.37 2.83 -10.50
CA ASN A 100 6.47 3.05 -11.63
C ASN A 100 5.22 3.78 -11.15
N TYR A 101 4.47 4.37 -12.09
CA TYR A 101 3.21 5.02 -11.75
C TYR A 101 2.22 3.98 -11.23
N LEU A 102 2.10 3.87 -9.90
CA LEU A 102 1.26 2.91 -9.22
C LEU A 102 -0.05 3.53 -8.73
N ILE A 103 -1.09 2.71 -8.78
CA ILE A 103 -2.41 2.98 -8.22
C ILE A 103 -2.83 1.82 -7.30
N TRP A 104 -3.76 2.09 -6.39
CA TRP A 104 -4.42 1.12 -5.51
C TRP A 104 -3.46 0.21 -4.73
N ASN A 105 -2.46 0.79 -4.11
CA ASN A 105 -1.51 0.08 -3.28
C ASN A 105 -2.17 -0.60 -2.07
N ARG A 106 -1.58 -1.71 -1.61
CA ARG A 106 -1.90 -2.41 -0.38
C ARG A 106 -0.61 -2.76 0.33
N SER A 107 -0.60 -2.68 1.66
CA SER A 107 0.60 -2.88 2.46
C SER A 107 0.34 -3.78 3.66
N ALA A 108 1.37 -4.47 4.11
CA ALA A 108 1.41 -5.26 5.34
C ALA A 108 2.76 -5.08 6.03
N SER A 109 2.79 -5.15 7.35
CA SER A 109 4.02 -5.21 8.14
C SER A 109 4.41 -6.67 8.41
N GLY A 110 5.69 -6.98 8.34
CA GLY A 110 6.26 -8.31 8.56
C GLY A 110 7.72 -8.24 8.99
N GLY A 111 8.47 -9.33 8.76
CA GLY A 111 9.81 -9.53 9.29
C GLY A 111 9.80 -10.05 10.72
N LEU A 112 10.91 -10.60 11.20
CA LEU A 112 11.02 -11.17 12.55
C LEU A 112 10.81 -10.13 13.65
N ASP A 113 11.20 -8.89 13.39
CA ASP A 113 11.05 -7.74 14.30
C ASP A 113 9.83 -6.88 14.00
N GLY A 114 9.03 -7.25 12.99
CA GLY A 114 7.85 -6.48 12.56
C GLY A 114 8.15 -5.19 11.80
N ASN A 115 9.41 -4.92 11.44
CA ASN A 115 9.83 -3.66 10.80
C ASN A 115 9.89 -3.72 9.27
N THR A 116 9.64 -4.88 8.67
CA THR A 116 9.57 -5.00 7.22
C THR A 116 8.22 -4.48 6.70
N ILE A 117 8.27 -3.60 5.74
CA ILE A 117 7.11 -3.16 4.97
C ILE A 117 7.05 -3.96 3.68
N HIS A 118 5.95 -4.65 3.46
CA HIS A 118 5.61 -5.31 2.22
C HIS A 118 4.48 -4.52 1.54
N MET A 119 4.65 -4.18 0.28
CA MET A 119 3.64 -3.46 -0.48
C MET A 119 3.43 -4.10 -1.85
N VAL A 120 2.20 -4.12 -2.32
CA VAL A 120 1.86 -4.35 -3.72
C VAL A 120 1.07 -3.17 -4.27
N GLY A 121 1.26 -2.86 -5.54
CA GLY A 121 0.52 -1.83 -6.25
C GLY A 121 0.38 -2.17 -7.72
N LEU A 122 -0.70 -1.69 -8.32
CA LEU A 122 -0.98 -1.89 -9.74
C LEU A 122 -0.35 -0.75 -10.54
N THR A 123 0.36 -1.05 -11.63
CA THR A 123 0.73 0.00 -12.59
C THR A 123 -0.53 0.57 -13.24
N GLU A 124 -0.52 1.85 -13.57
CA GLU A 124 -1.65 2.42 -14.30
C GLU A 124 -1.89 1.66 -15.60
N PRO A 125 -3.14 1.19 -15.87
CA PRO A 125 -3.44 0.46 -17.09
C PRO A 125 -3.11 1.25 -18.37
N ALA A 126 -2.79 0.53 -19.44
CA ALA A 126 -2.54 1.12 -20.76
C ALA A 126 -3.82 1.19 -21.59
N GLY A 127 -4.08 2.35 -22.18
CA GLY A 127 -5.19 2.55 -23.12
C GLY A 127 -6.55 2.88 -22.49
N GLY A 128 -7.57 3.02 -23.32
CA GLY A 128 -8.89 3.46 -22.88
C GLY A 128 -8.86 4.91 -22.36
N THR A 129 -9.30 5.12 -21.12
CA THR A 129 -9.25 6.41 -20.42
C THR A 129 -7.98 6.56 -19.56
N TRP A 130 -7.16 5.54 -19.50
CA TRP A 130 -5.90 5.50 -18.74
C TRP A 130 -4.72 5.98 -19.59
N THR A 131 -3.71 6.53 -18.95
CA THR A 131 -2.51 7.09 -19.60
C THR A 131 -1.27 6.22 -19.37
N GLY A 132 -1.40 5.11 -18.65
CA GLY A 132 -0.32 4.18 -18.36
C GLY A 132 0.24 3.50 -19.60
N THR A 133 1.38 2.83 -19.43
CA THR A 133 2.06 2.04 -20.45
C THR A 133 2.10 0.58 -20.05
N LEU A 134 2.31 -0.30 -21.01
CA LEU A 134 2.49 -1.72 -20.71
C LEU A 134 3.76 -1.93 -19.88
N PHE A 135 3.62 -2.69 -18.80
CA PHE A 135 4.76 -3.20 -18.03
C PHE A 135 4.96 -4.68 -18.37
N ASN A 136 6.09 -5.02 -19.00
CA ASN A 136 6.38 -6.38 -19.47
C ASN A 136 5.23 -7.03 -20.25
N GLY A 137 4.52 -6.22 -21.05
CA GLY A 137 3.38 -6.67 -21.86
C GLY A 137 2.03 -6.66 -21.16
N LEU A 138 1.96 -6.33 -19.87
CA LEU A 138 0.70 -6.24 -19.10
C LEU A 138 0.12 -4.83 -19.11
N SER A 139 -1.18 -4.72 -19.30
CA SER A 139 -1.96 -3.51 -19.02
C SER A 139 -2.44 -3.56 -17.57
N GLY A 140 -1.76 -2.85 -16.67
CA GLY A 140 -1.94 -2.98 -15.22
C GLY A 140 -1.20 -4.22 -14.68
N ALA A 141 0.08 -4.05 -14.34
CA ALA A 141 0.89 -5.08 -13.69
C ALA A 141 0.86 -4.89 -12.17
N LEU A 142 0.65 -5.97 -11.43
CA LEU A 142 0.79 -5.96 -9.97
C LEU A 142 2.26 -6.14 -9.61
N LEU A 143 2.85 -5.13 -8.96
CA LEU A 143 4.25 -5.11 -8.60
C LEU A 143 4.42 -5.11 -7.08
N TYR A 144 5.46 -5.79 -6.62
CA TYR A 144 5.83 -5.92 -5.22
C TYR A 144 7.03 -5.04 -4.87
N TYR A 145 6.99 -4.51 -3.66
CA TYR A 145 8.00 -3.65 -3.05
C TYR A 145 8.28 -4.09 -1.62
N ARG A 146 9.53 -3.91 -1.17
CA ARG A 146 9.92 -4.20 0.20
C ARG A 146 10.84 -3.14 0.76
N SER A 147 10.62 -2.79 2.04
CA SER A 147 11.56 -2.10 2.91
C SER A 147 11.80 -2.94 4.15
N GLN A 148 13.05 -3.13 4.56
CA GLN A 148 13.41 -3.88 5.76
C GLN A 148 13.83 -2.98 6.94
N ASP A 149 13.78 -1.68 6.77
CA ASP A 149 14.22 -0.66 7.72
C ASP A 149 13.14 0.39 8.03
N ALA A 150 11.90 -0.09 8.16
CA ALA A 150 10.73 0.74 8.50
C ALA A 150 10.42 1.86 7.49
N GLY A 151 10.86 1.73 6.24
CA GLY A 151 10.59 2.67 5.15
C GLY A 151 11.70 3.69 4.89
N ASP A 152 12.85 3.57 5.58
CA ASP A 152 14.00 4.44 5.35
C ASP A 152 14.65 4.17 3.98
N SER A 153 14.72 2.90 3.58
CA SER A 153 15.12 2.49 2.23
C SER A 153 14.26 1.35 1.68
N TRP A 154 14.29 1.16 0.36
CA TRP A 154 13.54 0.11 -0.32
C TRP A 154 14.49 -0.75 -1.14
N ASP A 155 14.64 -2.00 -0.71
CA ASP A 155 15.59 -2.96 -1.29
C ASP A 155 14.97 -3.79 -2.43
N ILE A 156 13.63 -3.88 -2.49
CA ILE A 156 12.90 -4.43 -3.63
C ILE A 156 11.95 -3.35 -4.17
N ILE A 157 12.05 -3.09 -5.47
CA ILE A 157 11.24 -2.12 -6.20
C ILE A 157 10.82 -2.75 -7.53
N ASP A 158 9.55 -2.55 -7.92
CA ASP A 158 9.00 -3.00 -9.21
C ASP A 158 9.13 -4.50 -9.49
N MET A 159 9.12 -5.36 -8.46
CA MET A 159 9.26 -6.80 -8.63
C MET A 159 7.95 -7.41 -9.12
N GLN A 160 7.98 -8.11 -10.23
CA GLN A 160 6.88 -8.91 -10.74
C GLN A 160 6.88 -10.29 -10.06
N LEU A 161 5.78 -10.64 -9.40
CA LEU A 161 5.67 -11.91 -8.69
C LEU A 161 5.38 -13.08 -9.64
N PRO A 162 5.78 -14.33 -9.30
CA PRO A 162 5.54 -15.50 -10.14
C PRO A 162 4.06 -15.68 -10.50
N GLY A 163 3.78 -15.88 -11.79
CA GLY A 163 2.43 -16.06 -12.30
C GLY A 163 1.60 -14.78 -12.41
N MET A 164 2.17 -13.62 -12.07
CA MET A 164 1.57 -12.31 -12.33
C MET A 164 2.18 -11.69 -13.60
N ASP A 165 2.24 -12.46 -14.66
CA ASP A 165 2.86 -12.14 -15.95
C ASP A 165 1.98 -12.53 -17.14
N THR A 166 2.44 -12.26 -18.36
CA THR A 166 1.70 -12.50 -19.59
C THR A 166 1.42 -13.97 -19.90
N SER A 167 1.99 -14.92 -19.15
CA SER A 167 1.63 -16.34 -19.26
C SER A 167 0.27 -16.65 -18.60
N MET A 168 -0.20 -15.80 -17.70
CA MET A 168 -1.43 -15.99 -16.94
C MET A 168 -2.50 -14.95 -17.24
N THR A 169 -2.11 -13.72 -17.59
CA THR A 169 -3.05 -12.62 -17.80
C THR A 169 -2.49 -11.60 -18.79
N MET A 170 -3.35 -10.79 -19.39
CA MET A 170 -2.96 -9.63 -20.20
C MET A 170 -3.01 -8.31 -19.42
N GLY A 171 -3.47 -8.36 -18.18
CA GLY A 171 -3.57 -7.23 -17.27
C GLY A 171 -4.35 -7.60 -16.02
N MET A 172 -4.21 -6.79 -14.98
CA MET A 172 -4.83 -7.02 -13.68
C MET A 172 -5.74 -5.84 -13.31
N ASN A 173 -6.72 -6.11 -12.45
CA ASN A 173 -7.69 -5.12 -11.98
C ASN A 173 -7.40 -4.68 -10.54
N GLY A 174 -7.94 -3.51 -10.16
CA GLY A 174 -7.58 -2.82 -8.91
C GLY A 174 -8.03 -3.46 -7.62
N ASP A 175 -9.16 -4.15 -7.58
CA ASP A 175 -9.77 -4.61 -6.32
C ASP A 175 -9.71 -6.13 -6.11
N VAL A 176 -8.96 -6.83 -6.95
CA VAL A 176 -8.89 -8.31 -6.98
C VAL A 176 -7.68 -8.89 -6.25
N TYR A 177 -6.90 -8.11 -5.54
CA TYR A 177 -5.72 -8.59 -4.82
C TYR A 177 -5.68 -8.10 -3.38
N SER A 178 -4.93 -8.82 -2.55
CA SER A 178 -4.62 -8.47 -1.17
C SER A 178 -3.24 -8.97 -0.78
N ILE A 179 -2.63 -8.35 0.23
CA ILE A 179 -1.37 -8.77 0.82
C ILE A 179 -1.53 -8.90 2.33
N ALA A 180 -0.90 -9.91 2.91
CA ALA A 180 -0.78 -10.10 4.35
C ALA A 180 0.63 -10.62 4.67
N ALA A 181 1.13 -10.28 5.85
CA ALA A 181 2.41 -10.78 6.34
C ALA A 181 2.34 -11.12 7.83
N GLN A 182 3.12 -12.11 8.26
CA GLN A 182 3.34 -12.47 9.65
C GLN A 182 4.74 -13.08 9.79
N GLY A 183 5.62 -12.45 10.58
CA GLY A 183 7.03 -12.81 10.60
C GLY A 183 7.60 -12.75 9.19
N GLU A 184 8.35 -13.78 8.78
CA GLU A 184 8.95 -13.87 7.44
C GLU A 184 8.01 -14.41 6.37
N THR A 185 6.78 -14.81 6.75
CA THR A 185 5.78 -15.28 5.79
C THR A 185 5.00 -14.12 5.22
N VAL A 186 4.99 -14.01 3.89
CA VAL A 186 4.22 -13.02 3.13
C VAL A 186 3.35 -13.73 2.11
N VAL A 187 2.11 -13.31 2.00
CA VAL A 187 1.15 -13.88 1.05
C VAL A 187 0.50 -12.77 0.25
N VAL A 188 0.51 -12.92 -1.06
CA VAL A 188 -0.29 -12.10 -1.98
C VAL A 188 -1.34 -13.00 -2.60
N ALA A 189 -2.61 -12.67 -2.42
CA ALA A 189 -3.73 -13.36 -3.01
C ALA A 189 -4.27 -12.53 -4.18
N TYR A 190 -4.57 -13.19 -5.29
CA TYR A 190 -5.18 -12.62 -6.48
C TYR A 190 -6.43 -13.42 -6.85
N PHE A 191 -7.56 -12.74 -7.00
CA PHE A 191 -8.85 -13.34 -7.31
C PHE A 191 -9.51 -12.55 -8.45
N ASP A 192 -9.35 -13.02 -9.68
CA ASP A 192 -9.98 -12.39 -10.83
C ASP A 192 -11.41 -12.90 -11.03
N ASP A 193 -12.33 -12.01 -11.42
CA ASP A 193 -13.72 -12.36 -11.72
C ASP A 193 -13.85 -13.23 -12.98
N TRP A 194 -12.87 -13.18 -13.88
CA TRP A 194 -12.94 -13.79 -15.21
C TRP A 194 -11.78 -14.75 -15.51
N GLY A 195 -10.89 -14.96 -14.58
CA GLY A 195 -9.68 -15.75 -14.74
C GLY A 195 -9.37 -16.64 -13.54
N ASP A 196 -8.15 -17.13 -13.50
CA ASP A 196 -7.67 -18.00 -12.42
C ASP A 196 -7.40 -17.20 -11.16
N SER A 197 -7.81 -17.76 -10.02
CA SER A 197 -7.45 -17.27 -8.70
C SER A 197 -6.26 -18.04 -8.16
N TYR A 198 -5.31 -17.35 -7.54
CA TYR A 198 -4.13 -17.99 -6.97
C TYR A 198 -3.51 -17.20 -5.83
N ILE A 199 -2.62 -17.87 -5.12
CA ILE A 199 -1.85 -17.32 -4.02
C ILE A 199 -0.37 -17.39 -4.38
N VAL A 200 0.36 -16.31 -4.12
CA VAL A 200 1.82 -16.27 -4.18
C VAL A 200 2.33 -16.08 -2.78
N LYS A 201 3.20 -16.97 -2.33
CA LYS A 201 3.71 -17.02 -0.96
C LYS A 201 5.22 -16.97 -0.93
N SER A 202 5.74 -16.18 -0.02
CA SER A 202 7.12 -16.20 0.47
C SER A 202 7.16 -16.71 1.90
N THR A 203 8.25 -17.36 2.31
CA THR A 203 8.54 -17.77 3.69
C THR A 203 9.91 -17.27 4.17
N ASP A 204 10.53 -16.38 3.43
CA ASP A 204 11.84 -15.80 3.62
C ASP A 204 11.80 -14.26 3.47
N ASN A 205 10.78 -13.65 4.09
CA ASN A 205 10.60 -12.20 4.11
C ASN A 205 10.50 -11.53 2.72
N GLY A 206 10.05 -12.28 1.69
CA GLY A 206 9.88 -11.76 0.33
C GLY A 206 11.08 -11.93 -0.60
N ASP A 207 12.11 -12.70 -0.20
CA ASP A 207 13.28 -12.97 -1.04
C ASP A 207 12.94 -13.94 -2.18
N THR A 208 12.23 -15.02 -1.86
CA THR A 208 11.76 -15.99 -2.87
C THR A 208 10.25 -16.22 -2.77
N TRP A 209 9.65 -16.57 -3.89
CA TRP A 209 8.20 -16.68 -4.01
C TRP A 209 7.78 -17.95 -4.72
N THR A 210 6.70 -18.55 -4.24
CA THR A 210 6.07 -19.74 -4.82
C THR A 210 4.61 -19.45 -5.10
N LYS A 211 4.16 -19.73 -6.33
CA LYS A 211 2.75 -19.67 -6.72
C LYS A 211 2.05 -20.98 -6.37
N THR A 212 0.86 -20.87 -5.80
CA THR A 212 -0.07 -21.99 -5.56
C THR A 212 -1.42 -21.66 -6.20
N THR A 213 -1.95 -22.57 -6.95
CA THR A 213 -3.29 -22.50 -7.58
C THR A 213 -4.29 -23.29 -6.79
#